data_9c08d6b19674904613fd3b40497f6557
#
_entry.id   9c08d6b19674904613fd3b40497f6557
#
_cell.length_a   1.000
_cell.length_b   1.000
_cell.length_c   1.000
_cell.angle_alpha   90.00
_cell.angle_beta   90.00
_cell.angle_gamma   90.00
#
_symmetry.space_group_name_H-M   'P 1'
#
loop_
_entity.id
_entity.type
_entity.pdbx_description
1 polymer ?
#
loop_
_entity_poly.entity_id
_entity_poly.type
_entity_poly.pdbx_seq_one_letter_code
_entity_poly.pdbx_strand_id
1 'polypeptide(L)'
;NEARLFEILDGQHRVKGIKAANLNSGFECELLVVLMFDLTEEEKAYVFSTINSNQAKVDKSLIYDLFDLSTERSPLKTCHYIARIMNSQEEYPFYKRLKMLGKKESEGSTLSQGSFVKGLVDLISKNPQKDMIAIKNGDNLVEDEDFVFRKLFIAEKDDIILKIMKNYFNAVKYTFPKQWESDKYILTKTTGYLGLMKALPKLYNLGMDKKQLDEEFFKGVFELVRRNLEENKKDFISDDFHSGAKGQNDLRDFILNSIEKYYFGEN
;
A
#
# COMPACT_ATOMS: atom_id res chain seq x y z
N ASN A 1 -16.92 -39.81 -6.34
CA ASN A 1 -16.48 -38.53 -5.75
C ASN A 1 -15.26 -38.85 -4.88
N GLU A 2 -14.06 -38.78 -5.46
CA GLU A 2 -12.85 -38.76 -4.66
C GLU A 2 -12.82 -37.45 -3.88
N ALA A 3 -12.86 -37.50 -2.57
CA ALA A 3 -12.70 -36.32 -1.74
C ALA A 3 -11.28 -35.78 -1.99
N ARG A 4 -11.17 -34.53 -2.43
CA ARG A 4 -9.88 -33.83 -2.49
C ARG A 4 -9.41 -33.58 -1.07
N LEU A 5 -8.48 -34.41 -0.59
CA LEU A 5 -7.93 -34.33 0.77
C LEU A 5 -6.91 -33.20 0.90
N PHE A 6 -6.25 -32.82 -0.20
CA PHE A 6 -5.19 -31.80 -0.21
C PHE A 6 -5.26 -30.95 -1.48
N GLU A 7 -4.85 -29.71 -1.34
CA GLU A 7 -4.64 -28.75 -2.41
C GLU A 7 -3.13 -28.47 -2.57
N ILE A 8 -2.64 -28.43 -3.80
CA ILE A 8 -1.22 -28.15 -4.06
C ILE A 8 -1.06 -26.63 -4.24
N LEU A 9 -0.41 -25.96 -3.29
CA LEU A 9 -0.12 -24.52 -3.35
C LEU A 9 1.07 -24.23 -4.26
N ASP A 10 2.12 -25.05 -4.24
CA ASP A 10 3.28 -24.94 -5.14
C ASP A 10 3.77 -26.33 -5.59
N GLY A 11 4.54 -26.36 -6.67
CA GLY A 11 5.12 -27.60 -7.21
C GLY A 11 4.23 -28.36 -8.17
N GLN A 12 3.10 -27.81 -8.63
CA GLN A 12 2.17 -28.45 -9.57
C GLN A 12 2.87 -28.95 -10.84
N HIS A 13 3.82 -28.18 -11.38
CA HIS A 13 4.58 -28.55 -12.58
C HIS A 13 5.53 -29.72 -12.32
N ARG A 14 6.16 -29.79 -11.13
CA ARG A 14 7.02 -30.91 -10.69
C ARG A 14 6.21 -32.19 -10.60
N VAL A 15 5.07 -32.15 -9.90
CA VAL A 15 4.18 -33.30 -9.76
C VAL A 15 3.68 -33.79 -11.12
N LYS A 16 3.25 -32.90 -12.02
CA LYS A 16 2.82 -33.26 -13.38
C LYS A 16 3.97 -33.85 -14.20
N GLY A 17 5.17 -33.28 -14.12
CA GLY A 17 6.34 -33.78 -14.83
C GLY A 17 6.76 -35.18 -14.36
N ILE A 18 6.78 -35.43 -13.04
CA ILE A 18 7.10 -36.76 -12.49
C ILE A 18 6.05 -37.79 -12.89
N LYS A 19 4.75 -37.44 -12.82
CA LYS A 19 3.67 -38.31 -13.28
C LYS A 19 3.83 -38.68 -14.76
N ALA A 20 4.18 -37.73 -15.60
CA ALA A 20 4.43 -37.99 -17.03
C ALA A 20 5.67 -38.87 -17.26
N ALA A 21 6.75 -38.63 -16.50
CA ALA A 21 7.96 -39.44 -16.56
C ALA A 21 7.71 -40.89 -16.10
N ASN A 22 6.97 -41.08 -15.00
CA ASN A 22 6.57 -42.39 -14.53
C ASN A 22 5.76 -43.15 -15.56
N LEU A 23 4.76 -42.51 -16.18
CA LEU A 23 3.93 -43.12 -17.24
C LEU A 23 4.74 -43.52 -18.49
N ASN A 24 5.76 -42.74 -18.84
CA ASN A 24 6.54 -42.95 -20.05
C ASN A 24 7.73 -43.89 -19.88
N SER A 25 8.36 -43.93 -18.71
CA SER A 25 9.61 -44.62 -18.45
C SER A 25 9.68 -45.39 -17.14
N GLY A 26 8.59 -45.45 -16.38
CA GLY A 26 8.60 -46.05 -15.02
C GLY A 26 9.45 -45.29 -14.01
N PHE A 27 9.73 -44.00 -14.25
CA PHE A 27 10.55 -43.19 -13.36
C PHE A 27 9.87 -42.98 -12.00
N GLU A 28 10.58 -43.32 -10.94
CA GLU A 28 10.14 -43.09 -9.57
C GLU A 28 11.12 -42.19 -8.81
N CYS A 29 10.62 -41.30 -7.98
CA CYS A 29 11.44 -40.48 -7.10
C CYS A 29 10.68 -40.13 -5.82
N GLU A 30 11.43 -39.86 -4.77
CA GLU A 30 10.89 -39.31 -3.52
C GLU A 30 10.90 -37.78 -3.59
N LEU A 31 9.86 -37.15 -3.04
CA LEU A 31 9.73 -35.71 -2.94
C LEU A 31 9.60 -35.31 -1.47
N LEU A 32 10.35 -34.28 -1.07
CA LEU A 32 10.10 -33.58 0.18
C LEU A 32 8.83 -32.75 0.01
N VAL A 33 7.84 -32.99 0.86
CA VAL A 33 6.54 -32.30 0.86
C VAL A 33 6.34 -31.63 2.22
N VAL A 34 5.91 -30.36 2.20
CA VAL A 34 5.46 -29.64 3.37
C VAL A 34 3.94 -29.66 3.40
N LEU A 35 3.35 -30.23 4.43
CA LEU A 35 1.91 -30.23 4.66
C LEU A 35 1.55 -29.10 5.61
N MET A 36 0.56 -28.29 5.22
CA MET A 36 0.00 -27.22 6.03
C MET A 36 -1.48 -27.52 6.26
N PHE A 37 -1.95 -27.33 7.49
CA PHE A 37 -3.32 -27.65 7.89
C PHE A 37 -4.06 -26.36 8.27
N ASP A 38 -5.37 -26.35 8.05
CA ASP A 38 -6.29 -25.28 8.47
C ASP A 38 -5.93 -23.87 7.99
N LEU A 39 -5.27 -23.76 6.83
CA LEU A 39 -4.98 -22.46 6.22
C LEU A 39 -6.27 -21.81 5.68
N THR A 40 -6.46 -20.55 6.03
CA THR A 40 -7.42 -19.69 5.35
C THR A 40 -6.96 -19.38 3.91
N GLU A 41 -7.84 -18.88 3.07
CA GLU A 41 -7.48 -18.45 1.70
C GLU A 41 -6.42 -17.36 1.69
N GLU A 42 -6.41 -16.47 2.70
CA GLU A 42 -5.37 -15.44 2.89
C GLU A 42 -4.01 -16.05 3.20
N GLU A 43 -3.97 -17.02 4.11
CA GLU A 43 -2.74 -17.72 4.48
C GLU A 43 -2.19 -18.52 3.32
N LYS A 44 -3.05 -19.19 2.54
CA LYS A 44 -2.67 -19.86 1.29
C LYS A 44 -2.07 -18.86 0.29
N ALA A 45 -2.73 -17.71 0.09
CA ALA A 45 -2.25 -16.66 -0.79
C ALA A 45 -0.90 -16.09 -0.33
N TYR A 46 -0.73 -15.91 0.99
CA TYR A 46 0.52 -15.44 1.57
C TYR A 46 1.66 -16.46 1.37
N VAL A 47 1.42 -17.75 1.67
CA VAL A 47 2.39 -18.83 1.45
C VAL A 47 2.77 -18.92 -0.02
N PHE A 48 1.78 -18.95 -0.93
CA PHE A 48 2.00 -18.97 -2.36
C PHE A 48 2.86 -17.77 -2.82
N SER A 49 2.56 -16.57 -2.32
CA SER A 49 3.32 -15.38 -2.66
C SER A 49 4.76 -15.43 -2.16
N THR A 50 4.97 -15.94 -0.95
CA THR A 50 6.28 -16.04 -0.32
C THR A 50 7.18 -17.01 -1.06
N ILE A 51 6.63 -18.17 -1.47
CA ILE A 51 7.35 -19.17 -2.25
C ILE A 51 7.71 -18.60 -3.64
N ASN A 52 6.75 -17.97 -4.32
CA ASN A 52 6.95 -17.44 -5.66
C ASN A 52 7.80 -16.14 -5.68
N SER A 53 7.84 -15.36 -4.60
CA SER A 53 8.67 -14.15 -4.53
C SER A 53 10.18 -14.45 -4.64
N ASN A 54 10.58 -15.68 -4.33
CA ASN A 54 11.96 -16.16 -4.47
C ASN A 54 12.26 -16.76 -5.86
N GLN A 55 11.24 -17.06 -6.68
CA GLN A 55 11.40 -17.71 -7.99
C GLN A 55 11.04 -16.79 -9.17
N ALA A 56 9.98 -16.02 -9.06
CA ALA A 56 9.60 -14.97 -10.02
C ALA A 56 8.81 -13.92 -9.24
N LYS A 57 9.00 -12.63 -9.55
CA LYS A 57 8.25 -11.55 -8.90
C LYS A 57 6.76 -11.68 -9.27
N VAL A 58 5.99 -12.36 -8.43
CA VAL A 58 4.51 -12.27 -8.50
C VAL A 58 4.13 -10.83 -8.16
N ASP A 59 3.28 -10.23 -8.99
CA ASP A 59 2.77 -8.89 -8.71
C ASP A 59 1.98 -8.93 -7.40
N LYS A 60 2.43 -8.12 -6.43
CA LYS A 60 1.76 -8.04 -5.12
C LYS A 60 0.29 -7.65 -5.24
N SER A 61 -0.09 -6.97 -6.31
CA SER A 61 -1.48 -6.62 -6.58
C SER A 61 -2.36 -7.87 -6.76
N LEU A 62 -1.86 -8.93 -7.39
CA LEU A 62 -2.58 -10.20 -7.54
C LEU A 62 -2.85 -10.87 -6.18
N ILE A 63 -1.90 -10.75 -5.26
CA ILE A 63 -2.04 -11.32 -3.91
C ILE A 63 -3.11 -10.56 -3.13
N TYR A 64 -3.14 -9.23 -3.26
CA TYR A 64 -4.12 -8.40 -2.55
C TYR A 64 -5.55 -8.63 -3.04
N ASP A 65 -5.76 -8.98 -4.31
CA ASP A 65 -7.09 -9.32 -4.81
C ASP A 65 -7.62 -10.65 -4.27
N LEU A 66 -6.72 -11.57 -3.88
CA LEU A 66 -7.12 -12.79 -3.18
C LEU A 66 -7.68 -12.52 -1.77
N PHE A 67 -7.33 -11.37 -1.16
CA PHE A 67 -7.93 -10.96 0.12
C PHE A 67 -9.42 -10.60 0.02
N ASP A 68 -9.96 -10.34 -1.17
CA ASP A 68 -11.41 -10.16 -1.36
C ASP A 68 -12.21 -11.45 -1.06
N LEU A 69 -11.56 -12.60 -1.16
CA LEU A 69 -12.16 -13.91 -0.87
C LEU A 69 -12.21 -14.23 0.63
N SER A 70 -11.46 -13.50 1.44
CA SER A 70 -11.46 -13.67 2.90
C SER A 70 -12.65 -12.99 3.54
N THR A 71 -13.20 -13.60 4.58
CA THR A 71 -14.25 -13.02 5.43
C THR A 71 -13.67 -12.22 6.61
N GLU A 72 -12.42 -12.45 6.96
CA GLU A 72 -11.81 -11.88 8.16
C GLU A 72 -11.14 -10.52 7.88
N ARG A 73 -11.17 -9.65 8.87
CA ARG A 73 -10.54 -8.35 8.84
C ARG A 73 -9.02 -8.48 9.04
N SER A 74 -8.24 -7.73 8.28
CA SER A 74 -6.78 -7.63 8.48
C SER A 74 -6.28 -6.25 8.04
N PRO A 75 -5.08 -5.79 8.50
CA PRO A 75 -4.50 -4.53 8.04
C PRO A 75 -4.35 -4.45 6.52
N LEU A 76 -3.92 -5.55 5.89
CA LEU A 76 -3.76 -5.62 4.43
C LEU A 76 -5.11 -5.53 3.70
N LYS A 77 -6.13 -6.23 4.20
CA LYS A 77 -7.48 -6.20 3.61
C LYS A 77 -8.11 -4.81 3.71
N THR A 78 -8.01 -4.15 4.86
CA THR A 78 -8.46 -2.76 5.02
C THR A 78 -7.75 -1.83 4.04
N CYS A 79 -6.43 -1.92 3.90
CA CYS A 79 -5.68 -1.09 2.96
C CYS A 79 -6.05 -1.39 1.49
N HIS A 80 -6.28 -2.65 1.16
CA HIS A 80 -6.74 -3.07 -0.17
C HIS A 80 -8.14 -2.51 -0.46
N TYR A 81 -9.07 -2.61 0.47
CA TYR A 81 -10.42 -2.04 0.35
C TYR A 81 -10.38 -0.53 0.12
N ILE A 82 -9.57 0.21 0.89
CA ILE A 82 -9.36 1.65 0.71
C ILE A 82 -8.78 1.94 -0.68
N ALA A 83 -7.80 1.17 -1.15
CA ALA A 83 -7.22 1.32 -2.48
C ALA A 83 -8.28 1.16 -3.59
N ARG A 84 -9.17 0.16 -3.46
CA ARG A 84 -10.26 -0.07 -4.41
C ARG A 84 -11.24 1.09 -4.45
N ILE A 85 -11.70 1.58 -3.30
CA ILE A 85 -12.60 2.74 -3.23
C ILE A 85 -11.94 3.95 -3.89
N MET A 86 -10.70 4.25 -3.52
CA MET A 86 -9.97 5.40 -4.05
C MET A 86 -9.74 5.32 -5.58
N ASN A 87 -9.68 4.12 -6.15
CA ASN A 87 -9.51 3.92 -7.59
C ASN A 87 -10.83 3.86 -8.36
N SER A 88 -11.94 3.45 -7.74
CA SER A 88 -13.20 3.15 -8.44
C SER A 88 -14.20 4.31 -8.46
N GLN A 89 -14.10 5.26 -7.55
CA GLN A 89 -15.08 6.33 -7.39
C GLN A 89 -14.47 7.68 -7.79
N GLU A 90 -15.20 8.43 -8.62
CA GLU A 90 -14.72 9.66 -9.28
C GLU A 90 -14.37 10.79 -8.32
N GLU A 91 -15.05 10.85 -7.18
CA GLU A 91 -14.80 11.85 -6.14
C GLU A 91 -13.50 11.64 -5.36
N TYR A 92 -12.75 10.57 -5.63
CA TYR A 92 -11.48 10.30 -4.97
C TYR A 92 -10.28 10.68 -5.86
N PRO A 93 -9.17 11.12 -5.26
CA PRO A 93 -8.03 11.65 -6.02
C PRO A 93 -7.32 10.61 -6.89
N PHE A 94 -7.43 9.32 -6.54
CA PHE A 94 -6.81 8.23 -7.30
C PHE A 94 -7.75 7.53 -8.29
N TYR A 95 -8.89 8.15 -8.63
CA TYR A 95 -9.83 7.57 -9.61
C TYR A 95 -9.11 7.15 -10.90
N LYS A 96 -9.17 5.85 -11.23
CA LYS A 96 -8.50 5.22 -12.39
C LYS A 96 -6.99 5.44 -12.48
N ARG A 97 -6.31 5.70 -11.33
CA ARG A 97 -4.86 5.94 -11.29
C ARG A 97 -4.05 4.80 -10.72
N LEU A 98 -4.69 3.81 -10.09
CA LEU A 98 -4.01 2.62 -9.59
C LEU A 98 -4.00 1.52 -10.66
N LYS A 99 -2.85 0.84 -10.78
CA LYS A 99 -2.73 -0.39 -11.55
C LYS A 99 -3.25 -1.54 -10.71
N MET A 100 -4.53 -1.85 -10.89
CA MET A 100 -5.16 -2.98 -10.23
C MET A 100 -4.73 -4.28 -10.94
N LEU A 101 -4.53 -5.39 -10.19
CA LEU A 101 -4.02 -6.66 -10.74
C LEU A 101 -2.73 -6.51 -11.59
N GLY A 102 -1.92 -5.50 -11.31
CA GLY A 102 -0.75 -5.22 -12.15
C GLY A 102 -1.07 -4.70 -13.56
N LYS A 103 -2.35 -4.54 -13.90
CA LYS A 103 -2.80 -4.06 -15.22
C LYS A 103 -3.02 -2.54 -15.21
N LYS A 104 -2.69 -1.92 -16.32
CA LYS A 104 -2.92 -0.50 -16.55
C LYS A 104 -4.38 -0.32 -17.03
N GLU A 105 -5.23 0.29 -16.18
CA GLU A 105 -6.65 0.52 -16.52
C GLU A 105 -6.85 1.78 -17.38
N SER A 106 -5.93 2.75 -17.27
CA SER A 106 -5.95 3.99 -18.03
C SER A 106 -4.52 4.48 -18.27
N GLU A 107 -4.33 5.46 -19.16
CA GLU A 107 -3.02 6.11 -19.37
C GLU A 107 -2.48 6.77 -18.10
N GLY A 108 -3.38 7.28 -17.24
CA GLY A 108 -3.05 7.88 -15.95
C GLY A 108 -2.69 6.89 -14.84
N SER A 109 -2.84 5.58 -15.06
CA SER A 109 -2.50 4.55 -14.06
C SER A 109 -0.98 4.38 -13.95
N THR A 110 -0.36 5.10 -13.02
CA THR A 110 1.09 5.13 -12.82
C THR A 110 1.54 4.46 -11.52
N LEU A 111 0.68 4.39 -10.51
CA LEU A 111 0.95 3.80 -9.20
C LEU A 111 0.41 2.37 -9.15
N SER A 112 1.23 1.40 -8.69
CA SER A 112 0.73 0.04 -8.46
C SER A 112 -0.12 -0.02 -7.18
N GLN A 113 -1.16 -0.83 -7.19
CA GLN A 113 -1.95 -1.17 -6.00
C GLN A 113 -1.05 -1.64 -4.85
N GLY A 114 -0.04 -2.48 -5.15
CA GLY A 114 0.92 -2.94 -4.16
C GLY A 114 1.71 -1.82 -3.50
N SER A 115 2.10 -0.77 -4.24
CA SER A 115 2.76 0.40 -3.66
C SER A 115 1.79 1.23 -2.80
N PHE A 116 0.53 1.36 -3.25
CA PHE A 116 -0.51 2.06 -2.49
C PHE A 116 -0.77 1.36 -1.15
N VAL A 117 -1.05 0.07 -1.18
CA VAL A 117 -1.29 -0.74 0.02
C VAL A 117 -0.09 -0.72 0.96
N LYS A 118 1.14 -0.84 0.41
CA LYS A 118 2.36 -0.76 1.22
C LYS A 118 2.44 0.57 1.99
N GLY A 119 2.28 1.70 1.32
CA GLY A 119 2.37 3.01 1.97
C GLY A 119 1.32 3.20 3.07
N LEU A 120 0.12 2.65 2.87
CA LEU A 120 -0.96 2.78 3.86
C LEU A 120 -0.78 1.81 5.03
N VAL A 121 -0.38 0.56 4.78
CA VAL A 121 -0.17 -0.44 5.85
C VAL A 121 0.99 -0.04 6.77
N ASP A 122 2.01 0.63 6.25
CA ASP A 122 3.13 1.15 7.04
C ASP A 122 2.68 2.21 8.08
N LEU A 123 1.44 2.75 7.98
CA LEU A 123 0.83 3.67 8.95
C LEU A 123 -0.10 2.96 9.95
N ILE A 124 -0.35 1.67 9.78
CA ILE A 124 -1.27 0.87 10.61
C ILE A 124 -0.51 -0.17 11.43
N SER A 125 0.47 -0.85 10.85
CA SER A 125 1.05 -2.04 11.43
C SER A 125 2.51 -2.26 11.03
N LYS A 126 3.33 -2.60 12.02
CA LYS A 126 4.71 -3.05 11.84
C LYS A 126 4.78 -4.46 11.26
N ASN A 127 3.82 -5.31 11.64
CA ASN A 127 3.74 -6.70 11.20
C ASN A 127 2.29 -7.10 10.92
N PRO A 128 1.79 -6.81 9.70
CA PRO A 128 0.40 -7.08 9.33
C PRO A 128 -0.01 -8.55 9.45
N GLN A 129 0.92 -9.49 9.26
CA GLN A 129 0.66 -10.92 9.41
C GLN A 129 0.43 -11.30 10.86
N LYS A 130 1.24 -10.76 11.79
CA LYS A 130 1.05 -11.01 13.22
C LYS A 130 -0.30 -10.44 13.69
N ASP A 131 -0.66 -9.25 13.22
CA ASP A 131 -1.96 -8.65 13.54
C ASP A 131 -3.13 -9.48 12.97
N MET A 132 -2.99 -10.00 11.75
CA MET A 132 -3.99 -10.89 11.13
C MET A 132 -4.20 -12.17 11.97
N ILE A 133 -3.11 -12.81 12.40
CA ILE A 133 -3.17 -14.01 13.25
C ILE A 133 -3.83 -13.68 14.60
N ALA A 134 -3.48 -12.55 15.22
CA ALA A 134 -4.08 -12.11 16.47
C ALA A 134 -5.58 -11.90 16.33
N ILE A 135 -6.04 -11.22 15.26
CA ILE A 135 -7.46 -11.02 14.97
C ILE A 135 -8.16 -12.36 14.78
N LYS A 136 -7.59 -13.27 13.99
CA LYS A 136 -8.14 -14.62 13.75
C LYS A 136 -8.32 -15.40 15.05
N ASN A 137 -7.39 -15.29 15.99
CA ASN A 137 -7.45 -15.93 17.28
C ASN A 137 -8.38 -15.24 18.29
N GLY A 138 -8.94 -14.07 17.95
CA GLY A 138 -9.73 -13.26 18.87
C GLY A 138 -8.90 -12.48 19.89
N ASP A 139 -7.59 -12.36 19.67
CA ASP A 139 -6.70 -11.58 20.53
C ASP A 139 -6.86 -10.07 20.30
N ASN A 140 -6.70 -9.31 21.36
CA ASN A 140 -6.69 -7.85 21.26
C ASN A 140 -5.39 -7.34 20.65
N LEU A 141 -5.52 -6.44 19.68
CA LEU A 141 -4.36 -5.73 19.14
C LEU A 141 -3.89 -4.64 20.11
N VAL A 142 -2.58 -4.52 20.25
CA VAL A 142 -1.97 -3.47 21.07
C VAL A 142 -1.88 -2.16 20.28
N GLU A 143 -2.28 -1.05 20.91
CA GLU A 143 -2.05 0.31 20.37
C GLU A 143 -0.54 0.57 20.26
N ASP A 144 -0.13 1.33 19.26
CA ASP A 144 1.25 1.75 19.03
C ASP A 144 1.22 3.13 18.35
N GLU A 145 1.72 4.14 19.05
CA GLU A 145 1.66 5.54 18.62
C GLU A 145 2.58 5.85 17.43
N ASP A 146 3.54 4.97 17.14
CA ASP A 146 4.40 5.10 15.95
C ASP A 146 3.60 4.93 14.65
N PHE A 147 2.40 4.30 14.73
CA PHE A 147 1.52 4.05 13.60
C PHE A 147 0.24 4.88 13.70
N VAL A 148 0.22 6.04 13.07
CA VAL A 148 -0.84 7.06 13.23
C VAL A 148 -2.25 6.57 12.92
N PHE A 149 -2.43 5.52 12.14
CA PHE A 149 -3.74 4.93 11.84
C PHE A 149 -4.05 3.66 12.64
N ARG A 150 -3.11 3.18 13.47
CA ARG A 150 -3.31 1.94 14.24
C ARG A 150 -4.51 2.01 15.16
N LYS A 151 -4.66 3.10 15.91
CA LYS A 151 -5.80 3.30 16.82
C LYS A 151 -7.14 3.31 16.08
N LEU A 152 -7.19 3.95 14.91
CA LEU A 152 -8.38 3.95 14.06
C LEU A 152 -8.68 2.55 13.52
N PHE A 153 -7.65 1.82 13.08
CA PHE A 153 -7.78 0.45 12.63
C PHE A 153 -8.31 -0.46 13.74
N ILE A 154 -7.76 -0.42 14.96
CA ILE A 154 -8.22 -1.21 16.10
C ILE A 154 -9.69 -0.89 16.43
N ALA A 155 -10.08 0.39 16.35
CA ALA A 155 -11.43 0.85 16.60
C ALA A 155 -12.39 0.64 15.41
N GLU A 156 -11.97 -0.09 14.36
CA GLU A 156 -12.75 -0.37 13.14
C GLU A 156 -13.26 0.88 12.40
N LYS A 157 -12.52 1.99 12.50
CA LYS A 157 -12.83 3.28 11.88
C LYS A 157 -12.12 3.46 10.53
N ASP A 158 -12.30 2.49 9.64
CA ASP A 158 -11.66 2.47 8.31
C ASP A 158 -12.21 3.60 7.41
N ASP A 159 -13.45 4.03 7.64
CA ASP A 159 -14.08 5.19 7.01
C ASP A 159 -13.36 6.51 7.35
N ILE A 160 -12.89 6.65 8.59
CA ILE A 160 -12.10 7.83 9.00
C ILE A 160 -10.73 7.81 8.33
N ILE A 161 -10.07 6.65 8.27
CA ILE A 161 -8.79 6.51 7.52
C ILE A 161 -8.99 6.91 6.07
N LEU A 162 -10.03 6.37 5.41
CA LEU A 162 -10.38 6.70 4.03
C LEU A 162 -10.62 8.20 3.84
N LYS A 163 -11.35 8.84 4.76
CA LYS A 163 -11.64 10.29 4.71
C LYS A 163 -10.37 11.13 4.85
N ILE A 164 -9.47 10.78 5.78
CA ILE A 164 -8.20 11.47 5.95
C ILE A 164 -7.34 11.33 4.69
N MET A 165 -7.23 10.14 4.13
CA MET A 165 -6.52 9.88 2.87
C MET A 165 -7.11 10.70 1.72
N LYS A 166 -8.45 10.77 1.62
CA LYS A 166 -9.14 11.61 0.61
C LYS A 166 -8.76 13.07 0.76
N ASN A 167 -8.90 13.63 1.96
CA ASN A 167 -8.59 15.04 2.24
C ASN A 167 -7.14 15.36 1.92
N TYR A 168 -6.23 14.50 2.36
CA TYR A 168 -4.79 14.66 2.15
C TYR A 168 -4.42 14.71 0.67
N PHE A 169 -4.84 13.71 -0.11
CA PHE A 169 -4.49 13.63 -1.53
C PHE A 169 -5.30 14.56 -2.42
N ASN A 170 -6.51 14.94 -2.03
CA ASN A 170 -7.23 16.03 -2.69
C ASN A 170 -6.50 17.36 -2.55
N ALA A 171 -5.96 17.64 -1.37
CA ALA A 171 -5.16 18.85 -1.14
C ALA A 171 -3.89 18.86 -2.02
N VAL A 172 -3.19 17.72 -2.15
CA VAL A 172 -2.06 17.57 -3.08
C VAL A 172 -2.50 17.84 -4.51
N LYS A 173 -3.57 17.19 -4.97
CA LYS A 173 -4.11 17.34 -6.32
C LYS A 173 -4.52 18.79 -6.60
N TYR A 174 -5.16 19.46 -5.65
CA TYR A 174 -5.60 20.84 -5.76
C TYR A 174 -4.42 21.81 -5.86
N THR A 175 -3.41 21.64 -5.00
CA THR A 175 -2.25 22.55 -4.96
C THR A 175 -1.30 22.34 -6.14
N PHE A 176 -1.20 21.12 -6.65
CA PHE A 176 -0.28 20.74 -7.73
C PHE A 176 -1.00 20.05 -8.91
N PRO A 177 -2.00 20.71 -9.55
CA PRO A 177 -2.82 20.05 -10.56
C PRO A 177 -2.02 19.59 -11.77
N LYS A 178 -1.06 20.36 -12.25
CA LYS A 178 -0.18 20.01 -13.38
C LYS A 178 0.66 18.77 -13.06
N GLN A 179 1.26 18.76 -11.87
CA GLN A 179 2.14 17.68 -11.42
C GLN A 179 1.34 16.41 -11.09
N TRP A 180 0.07 16.55 -10.71
CA TRP A 180 -0.82 15.44 -10.46
C TRP A 180 -1.30 14.76 -11.75
N GLU A 181 -1.62 15.53 -12.77
CA GLU A 181 -2.21 15.00 -14.00
C GLU A 181 -1.17 14.44 -15.00
N SER A 182 0.06 14.91 -14.96
CA SER A 182 1.08 14.51 -15.94
C SER A 182 2.03 13.45 -15.42
N ASP A 183 2.27 12.42 -16.21
CA ASP A 183 3.22 11.33 -15.94
C ASP A 183 4.71 11.76 -16.00
N LYS A 184 5.00 12.98 -16.42
CA LYS A 184 6.34 13.57 -16.32
C LYS A 184 6.77 13.77 -14.87
N TYR A 185 5.82 13.97 -13.97
CA TYR A 185 6.06 14.21 -12.56
C TYR A 185 5.97 12.93 -11.73
N ILE A 186 6.43 13.02 -10.47
CA ILE A 186 6.52 11.84 -9.58
C ILE A 186 5.34 11.70 -8.63
N LEU A 187 4.46 12.69 -8.46
CA LEU A 187 3.44 12.72 -7.41
C LEU A 187 2.54 11.48 -7.41
N THR A 188 2.11 11.04 -8.59
CA THR A 188 1.28 9.84 -8.76
C THR A 188 2.08 8.57 -9.07
N LYS A 189 3.43 8.63 -8.96
CA LYS A 189 4.31 7.46 -9.06
C LYS A 189 4.71 6.96 -7.68
N THR A 190 5.30 5.75 -7.63
CA THR A 190 5.70 5.11 -6.37
C THR A 190 6.58 6.01 -5.49
N THR A 191 7.55 6.74 -6.06
CA THR A 191 8.44 7.62 -5.28
C THR A 191 7.69 8.77 -4.64
N GLY A 192 6.86 9.48 -5.41
CA GLY A 192 6.07 10.61 -4.91
C GLY A 192 5.04 10.16 -3.87
N TYR A 193 4.25 9.12 -4.20
CA TYR A 193 3.26 8.58 -3.29
C TYR A 193 3.87 8.16 -1.94
N LEU A 194 4.95 7.34 -1.97
CA LEU A 194 5.57 6.88 -0.72
C LEU A 194 6.29 8.01 0.04
N GLY A 195 6.82 9.02 -0.64
CA GLY A 195 7.36 10.22 0.00
C GLY A 195 6.27 11.00 0.74
N LEU A 196 5.12 11.20 0.10
CA LEU A 196 3.93 11.82 0.71
C LEU A 196 3.41 11.00 1.90
N MET A 197 3.32 9.67 1.76
CA MET A 197 2.89 8.80 2.87
C MET A 197 3.85 8.84 4.06
N LYS A 198 5.15 8.97 3.83
CA LYS A 198 6.15 9.14 4.90
C LYS A 198 6.07 10.51 5.60
N ALA A 199 5.58 11.55 4.93
CA ALA A 199 5.36 12.85 5.54
C ALA A 199 4.05 12.89 6.35
N LEU A 200 3.04 12.12 5.95
CA LEU A 200 1.70 12.13 6.55
C LEU A 200 1.67 11.98 8.07
N PRO A 201 2.47 11.11 8.75
CA PRO A 201 2.44 10.99 10.20
C PRO A 201 2.67 12.31 10.94
N LYS A 202 3.66 13.09 10.51
CA LYS A 202 3.95 14.39 11.13
C LYS A 202 2.82 15.40 10.89
N LEU A 203 2.25 15.40 9.68
CA LEU A 203 1.12 16.26 9.31
C LEU A 203 -0.17 15.86 10.03
N TYR A 204 -0.39 14.56 10.19
CA TYR A 204 -1.51 14.03 10.97
C TYR A 204 -1.44 14.51 12.42
N ASN A 205 -0.29 14.37 13.07
CA ASN A 205 -0.11 14.83 14.45
C ASN A 205 -0.32 16.34 14.57
N LEU A 206 0.24 17.13 13.64
CA LEU A 206 0.02 18.58 13.60
C LEU A 206 -1.47 18.94 13.44
N GLY A 207 -2.19 18.20 12.60
CA GLY A 207 -3.63 18.36 12.41
C GLY A 207 -4.43 17.95 13.63
N MET A 208 -4.04 16.86 14.32
CA MET A 208 -4.67 16.42 15.57
C MET A 208 -4.52 17.46 16.68
N ASP A 209 -3.34 18.05 16.84
CA ASP A 209 -3.10 19.13 17.82
C ASP A 209 -4.01 20.34 17.57
N LYS A 210 -4.31 20.62 16.29
CA LYS A 210 -5.22 21.70 15.86
C LYS A 210 -6.69 21.28 15.78
N LYS A 211 -6.99 19.99 15.93
CA LYS A 211 -8.31 19.38 15.67
C LYS A 211 -8.80 19.63 14.24
N GLN A 212 -7.89 19.64 13.27
CA GLN A 212 -8.13 19.91 11.86
C GLN A 212 -7.43 18.83 11.00
N LEU A 213 -8.19 17.97 10.36
CA LEU A 213 -7.72 16.97 9.39
C LEU A 213 -8.56 17.04 8.11
N ASP A 214 -9.13 18.21 7.84
CA ASP A 214 -9.90 18.49 6.64
C ASP A 214 -8.98 18.82 5.44
N GLU A 215 -9.59 18.96 4.28
CA GLU A 215 -8.88 19.27 3.04
C GLU A 215 -8.23 20.66 3.09
N GLU A 216 -8.87 21.63 3.73
CA GLU A 216 -8.37 23.01 3.84
C GLU A 216 -7.09 23.09 4.71
N PHE A 217 -7.03 22.34 5.79
CA PHE A 217 -5.79 22.21 6.57
C PHE A 217 -4.64 21.70 5.72
N PHE A 218 -4.84 20.61 4.98
CA PHE A 218 -3.80 20.04 4.14
C PHE A 218 -3.44 20.95 2.95
N LYS A 219 -4.39 21.68 2.36
CA LYS A 219 -4.10 22.71 1.34
C LYS A 219 -3.18 23.78 1.88
N GLY A 220 -3.47 24.30 3.07
CA GLY A 220 -2.59 25.27 3.75
C GLY A 220 -1.16 24.74 3.90
N VAL A 221 -1.00 23.48 4.29
CA VAL A 221 0.32 22.85 4.37
C VAL A 221 1.00 22.76 3.00
N PHE A 222 0.30 22.29 1.98
CA PHE A 222 0.89 22.14 0.64
C PHE A 222 1.19 23.46 -0.07
N GLU A 223 0.51 24.54 0.28
CA GLU A 223 0.89 25.90 -0.17
C GLU A 223 2.28 26.31 0.35
N LEU A 224 2.66 25.92 1.57
CA LEU A 224 4.02 26.14 2.09
C LEU A 224 5.04 25.32 1.29
N VAL A 225 4.70 24.09 0.93
CA VAL A 225 5.54 23.24 0.09
C VAL A 225 5.71 23.86 -1.30
N ARG A 226 4.63 24.38 -1.90
CA ARG A 226 4.66 25.06 -3.20
C ARG A 226 5.60 26.28 -3.17
N ARG A 227 5.47 27.11 -2.15
CA ARG A 227 6.36 28.27 -1.96
C ARG A 227 7.82 27.86 -1.85
N ASN A 228 8.13 26.80 -1.10
CA ASN A 228 9.50 26.30 -0.96
C ASN A 228 10.06 25.70 -2.26
N LEU A 229 9.22 25.03 -3.09
CA LEU A 229 9.61 24.56 -4.42
C LEU A 229 9.99 25.73 -5.33
N GLU A 230 9.16 26.78 -5.36
CA GLU A 230 9.39 27.98 -6.18
C GLU A 230 10.70 28.71 -5.78
N GLU A 231 10.94 28.89 -4.49
CA GLU A 231 12.16 29.54 -3.96
C GLU A 231 13.43 28.75 -4.29
N ASN A 232 13.35 27.41 -4.23
CA ASN A 232 14.51 26.54 -4.51
C ASN A 232 14.61 26.15 -6.00
N LYS A 233 13.71 26.63 -6.87
CA LYS A 233 13.63 26.26 -8.29
C LYS A 233 13.56 24.75 -8.50
N LYS A 234 12.82 24.06 -7.64
CA LYS A 234 12.56 22.62 -7.69
C LYS A 234 11.15 22.33 -8.17
N ASP A 235 10.95 21.11 -8.68
CA ASP A 235 9.62 20.59 -9.01
C ASP A 235 9.56 19.10 -8.67
N PHE A 236 8.39 18.50 -8.69
CA PHE A 236 8.20 17.07 -8.44
C PHE A 236 8.66 16.20 -9.61
N ILE A 237 9.92 16.31 -9.99
CA ILE A 237 10.57 15.57 -11.07
C ILE A 237 11.65 14.63 -10.54
N SER A 238 12.06 13.65 -11.37
CA SER A 238 13.06 12.66 -10.98
C SER A 238 14.46 13.24 -10.78
N ASP A 239 14.75 14.40 -11.36
CA ASP A 239 16.03 15.08 -11.20
C ASP A 239 16.16 15.72 -9.82
N ASP A 240 15.05 16.22 -9.26
CA ASP A 240 15.01 16.83 -7.92
C ASP A 240 14.79 15.77 -6.81
N PHE A 241 14.03 14.72 -7.11
CA PHE A 241 13.72 13.63 -6.19
C PHE A 241 13.96 12.28 -6.86
N HIS A 242 15.16 11.74 -6.72
CA HIS A 242 15.57 10.50 -7.38
C HIS A 242 14.64 9.32 -7.07
N SER A 243 14.66 8.30 -7.91
CA SER A 243 13.86 7.09 -7.69
C SER A 243 14.34 6.30 -6.48
N GLY A 244 13.44 5.50 -5.89
CA GLY A 244 13.73 4.59 -4.77
C GLY A 244 13.63 5.24 -3.39
N ALA A 245 14.14 4.53 -2.37
CA ALA A 245 13.96 4.90 -0.96
C ALA A 245 14.59 6.25 -0.61
N LYS A 246 15.73 6.60 -1.24
CA LYS A 246 16.39 7.89 -1.02
C LYS A 246 15.46 9.04 -1.45
N GLY A 247 14.97 9.03 -2.68
CA GLY A 247 14.09 10.12 -3.16
C GLY A 247 12.77 10.21 -2.41
N GLN A 248 12.24 9.08 -1.90
CA GLN A 248 11.08 9.11 -0.99
C GLN A 248 11.40 9.86 0.31
N ASN A 249 12.58 9.63 0.88
CA ASN A 249 13.03 10.31 2.10
C ASN A 249 13.32 11.78 1.82
N ASP A 250 14.02 12.09 0.71
CA ASP A 250 14.33 13.47 0.31
C ASP A 250 13.03 14.27 0.11
N LEU A 251 12.00 13.68 -0.50
CA LEU A 251 10.69 14.32 -0.66
C LEU A 251 9.98 14.52 0.69
N ARG A 252 9.96 13.50 1.57
CA ARG A 252 9.45 13.63 2.93
C ARG A 252 10.11 14.80 3.65
N ASP A 253 11.44 14.82 3.66
CA ASP A 253 12.23 15.83 4.37
C ASP A 253 11.99 17.23 3.79
N PHE A 254 11.89 17.33 2.46
CA PHE A 254 11.53 18.60 1.80
C PHE A 254 10.17 19.12 2.24
N ILE A 255 9.14 18.26 2.31
CA ILE A 255 7.81 18.62 2.80
C ILE A 255 7.88 19.08 4.26
N LEU A 256 8.54 18.32 5.13
CA LEU A 256 8.62 18.65 6.55
C LEU A 256 9.41 19.93 6.80
N ASN A 257 10.53 20.13 6.11
CA ASN A 257 11.33 21.36 6.20
C ASN A 257 10.55 22.59 5.69
N SER A 258 9.66 22.42 4.70
CA SER A 258 8.78 23.52 4.24
C SER A 258 7.86 24.00 5.37
N ILE A 259 7.34 23.08 6.16
CA ILE A 259 6.47 23.38 7.28
C ILE A 259 7.28 24.05 8.41
N GLU A 260 8.43 23.50 8.77
CA GLU A 260 9.30 24.08 9.78
C GLU A 260 9.70 25.54 9.42
N LYS A 261 10.10 25.75 8.17
CA LYS A 261 10.51 27.08 7.68
C LYS A 261 9.42 28.13 7.73
N TYR A 262 8.21 27.80 7.28
CA TYR A 262 7.14 28.80 7.06
C TYR A 262 6.03 28.77 8.10
N TYR A 263 5.94 27.70 8.88
CA TYR A 263 4.89 27.56 9.88
C TYR A 263 5.36 27.84 11.31
N PHE A 264 6.61 27.48 11.61
CA PHE A 264 7.23 27.69 12.93
C PHE A 264 8.31 28.78 12.91
N GLY A 265 8.79 29.20 11.73
CA GLY A 265 9.84 30.21 11.59
C GLY A 265 9.34 31.66 11.50
N GLU A 266 8.03 31.91 11.44
CA GLU A 266 7.41 33.24 11.42
C GLU A 266 6.95 33.72 12.84
N ASN A 267 7.38 33.04 13.93
CA ASN A 267 7.12 33.45 15.30
C ASN A 267 8.35 34.07 15.94
#